data_83eef4452cb48fc08ce848b93e1b4dda
#
_entry.id   83eef4452cb48fc08ce848b93e1b4dda
#
_cell.length_a   1.000
_cell.length_b   1.000
_cell.length_c   1.000
_cell.angle_alpha   90.00
_cell.angle_beta   90.00
_cell.angle_gamma   90.00
#
_symmetry.space_group_name_H-M   'P 1'
#
loop_
_entity.id
_entity.type
_entity.pdbx_description
1 polymer ?
#
loop_
_entity_poly.entity_id
_entity_poly.type
_entity_poly.pdbx_seq_one_letter_code
_entity_poly.pdbx_strand_id
1 'polypeptide(L)'
;MNINSTNVSLELAKRLSETVNSAWESGELLEQVTPTTQELLKFWFSEEYCSLRNRNFHAGQRQAILNIIYLHEVMGVKNVLEYYEQLTPDLMPVVDLGALSQQKYQMPKYAVKMATGTGKTWVMHALLLWQMLNARHERQRVGDGTSGMDVKSGRFTKNFLIVAPGLIVYDRLLDAFCGRMQRDKEERDIETNDFYLNQEVFIPVHYRQEVFSLIQNNVVTKDEGIGRKTTGDGLIALTNWHLFENQGITPAPSPTGERSGQFSVPEMIEQLLPIRPGKAAGNDLGMLDRRYLRGSELEYLAGLDDIMVINDEAHHIHELKRNGEIEEVEWQKGLNAIAEKKGE
;
A
#
# COMPACT_ATOMS: atom_id res chain seq x y z
N MET A 1 36.80 -5.13 8.51
CA MET A 1 35.60 -5.88 8.97
C MET A 1 34.99 -6.55 7.72
N ASN A 2 34.85 -7.88 7.71
CA ASN A 2 34.10 -8.53 6.63
C ASN A 2 32.62 -8.27 6.87
N ILE A 3 32.06 -7.31 6.16
CA ILE A 3 30.63 -7.01 6.21
C ILE A 3 29.96 -7.99 5.24
N ASN A 4 29.28 -9.00 5.78
CA ASN A 4 28.42 -9.89 4.98
C ASN A 4 27.21 -9.08 4.46
N SER A 5 26.66 -9.42 3.31
CA SER A 5 25.51 -8.73 2.68
C SER A 5 24.31 -8.53 3.64
N THR A 6 24.10 -9.44 4.58
CA THR A 6 23.07 -9.33 5.64
C THR A 6 23.33 -8.17 6.61
N ASN A 7 24.58 -7.74 6.78
CA ASN A 7 24.93 -6.64 7.68
C ASN A 7 24.77 -5.27 7.02
N VAL A 8 24.81 -5.18 5.69
CA VAL A 8 24.74 -3.89 4.97
C VAL A 8 23.37 -3.24 5.12
N SER A 9 22.29 -3.99 4.91
CA SER A 9 20.93 -3.47 5.09
C SER A 9 20.58 -3.14 6.54
N LEU A 10 21.15 -3.88 7.50
CA LEU A 10 20.99 -3.58 8.91
C LEU A 10 21.73 -2.29 9.30
N GLU A 11 22.93 -2.09 8.78
CA GLU A 11 23.71 -0.88 8.99
C GLU A 11 23.03 0.35 8.38
N LEU A 12 22.47 0.20 7.16
CA LEU A 12 21.63 1.24 6.54
C LEU A 12 20.46 1.64 7.45
N ALA A 13 19.71 0.66 7.95
CA ALA A 13 18.57 0.90 8.83
C ALA A 13 18.96 1.57 10.14
N LYS A 14 20.13 1.22 10.69
CA LYS A 14 20.68 1.83 11.90
C LYS A 14 21.03 3.29 11.67
N ARG A 15 21.82 3.59 10.63
CA ARG A 15 22.22 4.98 10.29
C ARG A 15 21.02 5.85 9.95
N LEU A 16 20.04 5.30 9.23
CA LEU A 16 18.77 5.99 8.99
C LEU A 16 18.12 6.38 10.31
N SER A 17 17.98 5.43 11.24
CA SER A 17 17.35 5.69 12.54
C SER A 17 18.10 6.71 13.36
N GLU A 18 19.44 6.68 13.37
CA GLU A 18 20.29 7.66 14.04
C GLU A 18 20.12 9.07 13.45
N THR A 19 20.16 9.19 12.12
CA THR A 19 19.93 10.45 11.40
C THR A 19 18.56 11.03 11.70
N VAL A 20 17.52 10.21 11.60
CA VAL A 20 16.13 10.62 11.81
C VAL A 20 15.89 11.07 13.26
N ASN A 21 16.46 10.35 14.24
CA ASN A 21 16.33 10.74 15.64
C ASN A 21 17.05 12.06 15.93
N SER A 22 18.25 12.26 15.40
CA SER A 22 18.97 13.54 15.52
C SER A 22 18.17 14.69 14.91
N ALA A 23 17.62 14.52 13.70
CA ALA A 23 16.81 15.53 13.04
C ALA A 23 15.47 15.81 13.77
N TRP A 24 14.90 14.81 14.41
CA TRP A 24 13.72 14.99 15.26
C TRP A 24 14.04 15.77 16.55
N GLU A 25 15.10 15.39 17.23
CA GLU A 25 15.51 16.00 18.51
C GLU A 25 15.97 17.46 18.33
N SER A 26 16.62 17.77 17.21
CA SER A 26 17.00 19.15 16.86
C SER A 26 15.83 20.01 16.37
N GLY A 27 14.70 19.40 15.98
CA GLY A 27 13.58 20.07 15.32
C GLY A 27 13.75 20.24 13.81
N GLU A 28 14.89 19.93 13.25
CA GLU A 28 15.22 20.07 11.82
C GLU A 28 14.24 19.28 10.94
N LEU A 29 13.84 18.07 11.36
CA LEU A 29 12.87 17.27 10.62
C LEU A 29 11.55 18.03 10.40
N LEU A 30 11.08 18.76 11.41
CA LEU A 30 9.82 19.49 11.31
C LEU A 30 9.90 20.68 10.33
N GLU A 31 11.09 21.24 10.12
CA GLU A 31 11.32 22.34 9.17
C GLU A 31 11.38 21.86 7.72
N GLN A 32 11.74 20.59 7.50
CA GLN A 32 11.96 20.00 6.18
C GLN A 32 10.72 19.30 5.60
N VAL A 33 9.67 19.13 6.39
CA VAL A 33 8.42 18.47 5.95
C VAL A 33 7.33 19.48 5.67
N THR A 34 6.27 19.04 4.99
CA THR A 34 5.09 19.89 4.72
C THR A 34 4.41 20.35 6.02
N PRO A 35 3.70 21.48 6.00
CA PRO A 35 2.93 21.92 7.17
C PRO A 35 1.94 20.88 7.69
N THR A 36 1.28 20.12 6.80
CA THR A 36 0.38 19.01 7.19
C THR A 36 1.15 17.91 7.91
N THR A 37 2.31 17.52 7.39
CA THR A 37 3.18 16.50 8.04
C THR A 37 3.71 17.01 9.38
N GLN A 38 4.14 18.27 9.43
CA GLN A 38 4.62 18.90 10.68
C GLN A 38 3.55 18.84 11.77
N GLU A 39 2.30 19.15 11.42
CA GLU A 39 1.18 19.10 12.36
C GLU A 39 0.88 17.68 12.82
N LEU A 40 0.83 16.71 11.90
CA LEU A 40 0.64 15.31 12.23
C LEU A 40 1.74 14.78 13.15
N LEU A 41 3.01 15.06 12.84
CA LEU A 41 4.14 14.63 13.66
C LEU A 41 4.11 15.24 15.07
N LYS A 42 3.81 16.52 15.18
CA LYS A 42 3.61 17.18 16.49
C LYS A 42 2.47 16.53 17.25
N PHE A 43 1.33 16.35 16.60
CA PHE A 43 0.17 15.71 17.20
C PHE A 43 0.48 14.28 17.66
N TRP A 44 1.19 13.49 16.88
CA TRP A 44 1.47 12.10 17.22
C TRP A 44 2.55 11.92 18.29
N PHE A 45 3.58 12.77 18.32
CA PHE A 45 4.82 12.46 19.03
C PHE A 45 5.30 13.53 19.99
N SER A 46 4.77 14.76 19.97
CA SER A 46 5.18 15.76 20.94
C SER A 46 4.59 15.47 22.33
N GLU A 47 5.33 15.81 23.36
CA GLU A 47 4.93 15.59 24.75
C GLU A 47 3.66 16.38 25.11
N GLU A 48 3.47 17.54 24.49
CA GLU A 48 2.27 18.38 24.65
C GLU A 48 0.98 17.59 24.43
N TYR A 49 0.94 16.78 23.34
CA TYR A 49 -0.24 15.99 23.01
C TYR A 49 -0.22 14.60 23.67
N CYS A 50 0.96 13.98 23.77
CA CYS A 50 1.09 12.65 24.34
C CYS A 50 0.72 12.58 25.82
N SER A 51 1.01 13.62 26.58
CA SER A 51 0.69 13.72 28.01
C SER A 51 -0.81 13.81 28.29
N LEU A 52 -1.60 14.25 27.33
CA LEU A 52 -3.06 14.41 27.43
C LEU A 52 -3.84 13.14 27.09
N ARG A 53 -3.17 12.07 26.67
CA ARG A 53 -3.79 10.84 26.15
C ARG A 53 -3.41 9.63 26.98
N ASN A 54 -4.33 8.69 27.10
CA ASN A 54 -4.07 7.41 27.77
C ASN A 54 -3.32 6.40 26.89
N ARG A 55 -3.35 6.60 25.56
CA ARG A 55 -2.71 5.74 24.57
C ARG A 55 -1.88 6.58 23.63
N ASN A 56 -0.70 6.11 23.31
CA ASN A 56 0.22 6.75 22.35
C ASN A 56 0.91 5.70 21.50
N PHE A 57 1.54 6.15 20.42
CA PHE A 57 2.46 5.31 19.68
C PHE A 57 3.64 4.93 20.58
N HIS A 58 4.04 3.66 20.56
CA HIS A 58 5.26 3.24 21.25
C HIS A 58 6.51 3.56 20.38
N ALA A 59 7.69 3.46 20.99
CA ALA A 59 8.96 3.87 20.37
C ALA A 59 9.22 3.23 18.99
N GLY A 60 8.93 1.93 18.84
CA GLY A 60 9.12 1.24 17.55
C GLY A 60 8.15 1.70 16.45
N GLN A 61 6.91 2.02 16.80
CA GLN A 61 5.93 2.59 15.85
C GLN A 61 6.36 4.00 15.43
N ARG A 62 6.72 4.83 16.40
CA ARG A 62 7.26 6.18 16.16
C ARG A 62 8.45 6.12 15.21
N GLN A 63 9.45 5.27 15.50
CA GLN A 63 10.64 5.14 14.67
C GLN A 63 10.31 4.72 13.23
N ALA A 64 9.40 3.76 13.07
CA ALA A 64 8.97 3.30 11.74
C ALA A 64 8.31 4.44 10.94
N ILE A 65 7.41 5.19 11.55
CA ILE A 65 6.71 6.32 10.92
C ILE A 65 7.70 7.42 10.55
N LEU A 66 8.56 7.84 11.47
CA LEU A 66 9.55 8.88 11.23
C LEU A 66 10.54 8.50 10.12
N ASN A 67 11.02 7.27 10.11
CA ASN A 67 11.95 6.78 9.07
C ASN A 67 11.33 6.85 7.68
N ILE A 68 10.07 6.40 7.52
CA ILE A 68 9.40 6.41 6.22
C ILE A 68 9.12 7.84 5.76
N ILE A 69 8.64 8.71 6.64
CA ILE A 69 8.40 10.11 6.32
C ILE A 69 9.70 10.80 5.91
N TYR A 70 10.78 10.58 6.64
CA TYR A 70 12.10 11.14 6.33
C TYR A 70 12.59 10.70 4.95
N LEU A 71 12.57 9.39 4.66
CA LEU A 71 12.99 8.85 3.37
C LEU A 71 12.17 9.42 2.20
N HIS A 72 10.88 9.52 2.39
CA HIS A 72 9.96 9.94 1.32
C HIS A 72 9.92 11.47 1.16
N GLU A 73 9.79 12.18 2.26
CA GLU A 73 9.51 13.61 2.25
C GLU A 73 10.76 14.48 2.31
N VAL A 74 11.73 14.11 3.13
CA VAL A 74 12.97 14.87 3.30
C VAL A 74 14.01 14.47 2.24
N MET A 75 14.32 13.18 2.14
CA MET A 75 15.31 12.71 1.17
C MET A 75 14.77 12.66 -0.26
N GLY A 76 13.47 12.40 -0.43
CA GLY A 76 12.84 12.33 -1.75
C GLY A 76 13.39 11.24 -2.66
N VAL A 77 13.85 10.13 -2.08
CA VAL A 77 14.48 9.02 -2.81
C VAL A 77 13.49 8.31 -3.70
N LYS A 78 13.91 8.01 -4.91
CA LYS A 78 13.07 7.42 -5.96
C LYS A 78 13.23 5.91 -6.07
N ASN A 79 14.37 5.36 -5.66
CA ASN A 79 14.70 3.95 -5.77
C ASN A 79 15.57 3.50 -4.59
N VAL A 80 15.76 2.18 -4.45
CA VAL A 80 16.49 1.62 -3.31
C VAL A 80 17.98 1.96 -3.33
N LEU A 81 18.58 2.14 -4.51
CA LEU A 81 20.01 2.47 -4.65
C LEU A 81 20.32 3.84 -4.01
N GLU A 82 19.46 4.83 -4.24
CA GLU A 82 19.63 6.19 -3.71
C GLU A 82 19.69 6.22 -2.18
N TYR A 83 19.03 5.26 -1.47
CA TYR A 83 19.17 5.17 0.00
C TYR A 83 20.61 4.87 0.41
N TYR A 84 21.25 3.90 -0.29
CA TYR A 84 22.63 3.54 0.01
C TYR A 84 23.58 4.67 -0.34
N GLU A 85 23.38 5.32 -1.49
CA GLU A 85 24.24 6.43 -1.94
C GLU A 85 24.20 7.61 -0.97
N GLN A 86 23.05 7.95 -0.44
CA GLN A 86 22.88 9.11 0.43
C GLN A 86 23.21 8.83 1.91
N LEU A 87 22.80 7.67 2.44
CA LEU A 87 22.95 7.35 3.85
C LEU A 87 24.25 6.58 4.16
N THR A 88 24.72 5.78 3.23
CA THR A 88 25.83 4.86 3.45
C THR A 88 26.79 4.80 2.27
N PRO A 89 27.32 5.95 1.77
CA PRO A 89 28.19 5.97 0.61
C PRO A 89 29.46 5.12 0.79
N ASP A 90 29.93 4.97 2.00
CA ASP A 90 31.06 4.12 2.38
C ASP A 90 30.79 2.62 2.25
N LEU A 91 29.53 2.19 2.23
CA LEU A 91 29.14 0.81 2.02
C LEU A 91 28.90 0.45 0.53
N MET A 92 28.87 1.42 -0.36
CA MET A 92 28.65 1.19 -1.80
C MET A 92 29.57 0.12 -2.43
N PRO A 93 30.86 0.01 -2.07
CA PRO A 93 31.72 -1.03 -2.61
C PRO A 93 31.33 -2.47 -2.25
N VAL A 94 30.49 -2.66 -1.22
CA VAL A 94 30.03 -4.00 -0.76
C VAL A 94 28.55 -4.26 -1.05
N VAL A 95 27.86 -3.29 -1.64
CA VAL A 95 26.46 -3.41 -2.09
C VAL A 95 26.41 -4.16 -3.42
N ASP A 96 25.48 -5.10 -3.53
CA ASP A 96 25.21 -5.79 -4.81
C ASP A 96 24.41 -4.88 -5.75
N LEU A 97 25.15 -4.09 -6.54
CA LEU A 97 24.57 -3.16 -7.52
C LEU A 97 23.74 -3.90 -8.57
N GLY A 98 24.15 -5.12 -8.97
CA GLY A 98 23.40 -5.93 -9.94
C GLY A 98 22.02 -6.32 -9.42
N ALA A 99 21.93 -6.68 -8.14
CA ALA A 99 20.64 -6.95 -7.50
C ALA A 99 19.77 -5.68 -7.39
N LEU A 100 20.35 -4.55 -7.01
CA LEU A 100 19.62 -3.29 -6.85
C LEU A 100 19.19 -2.65 -8.18
N SER A 101 19.83 -3.00 -9.29
CA SER A 101 19.46 -2.53 -10.64
C SER A 101 18.22 -3.24 -11.21
N GLN A 102 17.70 -4.27 -10.54
CA GLN A 102 16.51 -4.97 -11.00
C GLN A 102 15.29 -4.04 -10.94
N GLN A 103 14.38 -4.19 -11.92
CA GLN A 103 13.18 -3.36 -12.07
C GLN A 103 12.35 -3.25 -10.77
N LYS A 104 12.25 -4.33 -10.00
CA LYS A 104 11.55 -4.36 -8.72
C LYS A 104 12.09 -3.36 -7.67
N TYR A 105 13.30 -2.82 -7.85
CA TYR A 105 13.94 -1.85 -6.95
C TYR A 105 14.01 -0.42 -7.52
N GLN A 106 13.49 -0.20 -8.72
CA GLN A 106 13.47 1.12 -9.37
C GLN A 106 12.36 2.05 -8.81
N MET A 107 11.57 1.57 -7.87
CA MET A 107 10.53 2.34 -7.19
C MET A 107 10.84 2.42 -5.69
N PRO A 108 10.36 3.47 -4.97
CA PRO A 108 10.50 3.55 -3.53
C PRO A 108 9.87 2.34 -2.85
N LYS A 109 10.65 1.59 -2.07
CA LYS A 109 10.18 0.45 -1.29
C LYS A 109 10.65 0.57 0.15
N TYR A 110 9.71 0.49 1.07
CA TYR A 110 9.97 0.55 2.50
C TYR A 110 9.58 -0.78 3.14
N ALA A 111 10.45 -1.35 3.95
CA ALA A 111 10.15 -2.55 4.72
C ALA A 111 10.24 -2.24 6.21
N VAL A 112 9.12 -2.39 6.91
CA VAL A 112 9.03 -2.21 8.36
C VAL A 112 8.95 -3.57 9.03
N LYS A 113 10.03 -3.98 9.68
CA LYS A 113 10.06 -5.24 10.43
C LYS A 113 9.71 -4.99 11.88
N MET A 114 8.54 -5.43 12.30
CA MET A 114 8.04 -5.34 13.66
C MET A 114 7.55 -6.71 14.14
N ALA A 115 7.70 -6.99 15.43
CA ALA A 115 7.21 -8.23 16.02
C ALA A 115 5.68 -8.33 15.91
N THR A 116 5.17 -9.55 15.96
CA THR A 116 3.72 -9.78 16.00
C THR A 116 3.12 -9.17 17.27
N GLY A 117 1.96 -8.53 17.16
CA GLY A 117 1.30 -7.89 18.29
C GLY A 117 1.83 -6.50 18.68
N THR A 118 2.83 -5.96 17.98
CA THR A 118 3.39 -4.62 18.24
C THR A 118 2.67 -3.49 17.50
N GLY A 119 1.48 -3.74 16.97
CA GLY A 119 0.65 -2.70 16.36
C GLY A 119 1.15 -2.21 15.00
N LYS A 120 1.59 -3.11 14.11
CA LYS A 120 1.90 -2.79 12.69
C LYS A 120 0.77 -2.03 12.01
N THR A 121 -0.48 -2.40 12.28
CA THR A 121 -1.68 -1.74 11.74
C THR A 121 -1.74 -0.26 12.10
N TRP A 122 -1.28 0.13 13.29
CA TRP A 122 -1.21 1.54 13.68
C TRP A 122 -0.22 2.35 12.86
N VAL A 123 0.93 1.75 12.53
CA VAL A 123 1.90 2.37 11.61
C VAL A 123 1.28 2.54 10.22
N MET A 124 0.60 1.51 9.72
CA MET A 124 -0.13 1.58 8.44
C MET A 124 -1.18 2.70 8.44
N HIS A 125 -1.99 2.81 9.48
CA HIS A 125 -3.00 3.88 9.61
C HIS A 125 -2.37 5.27 9.63
N ALA A 126 -1.28 5.47 10.37
CA ALA A 126 -0.59 6.75 10.40
C ALA A 126 -0.01 7.13 9.03
N LEU A 127 0.62 6.18 8.33
CA LEU A 127 1.18 6.41 7.00
C LEU A 127 0.08 6.68 5.95
N LEU A 128 -1.06 6.00 6.04
CA LEU A 128 -2.21 6.26 5.19
C LEU A 128 -2.75 7.68 5.40
N LEU A 129 -2.96 8.08 6.66
CA LEU A 129 -3.42 9.42 7.00
C LEU A 129 -2.45 10.50 6.54
N TRP A 130 -1.16 10.27 6.76
CA TRP A 130 -0.11 11.18 6.31
C TRP A 130 -0.15 11.39 4.80
N GLN A 131 -0.21 10.35 4.00
CA GLN A 131 -0.28 10.41 2.54
C GLN A 131 -1.56 11.10 2.08
N MET A 132 -2.70 10.65 2.59
CA MET A 132 -4.02 11.11 2.17
C MET A 132 -4.26 12.60 2.47
N LEU A 133 -3.91 13.04 3.69
CA LEU A 133 -4.08 14.44 4.08
C LEU A 133 -3.13 15.34 3.30
N ASN A 134 -1.87 14.96 3.11
CA ASN A 134 -0.95 15.73 2.30
C ASN A 134 -1.39 15.83 0.84
N ALA A 135 -1.78 14.72 0.21
CA ALA A 135 -2.27 14.72 -1.18
C ALA A 135 -3.44 15.69 -1.37
N ARG A 136 -4.30 15.82 -0.37
CA ARG A 136 -5.46 16.69 -0.41
C ARG A 136 -5.10 18.17 -0.16
N HIS A 137 -4.32 18.42 0.88
CA HIS A 137 -3.99 19.80 1.29
C HIS A 137 -2.97 20.45 0.37
N GLU A 138 -2.04 19.72 -0.20
CA GLU A 138 -1.10 20.24 -1.19
C GLU A 138 -1.80 20.72 -2.46
N ARG A 139 -2.76 19.94 -2.97
CA ARG A 139 -3.54 20.33 -4.15
C ARG A 139 -4.35 21.60 -3.92
N GLN A 140 -4.86 21.80 -2.70
CA GLN A 140 -5.57 23.04 -2.35
C GLN A 140 -4.64 24.25 -2.33
N ARG A 141 -3.42 24.10 -1.81
CA ARG A 141 -2.45 25.20 -1.72
C ARG A 141 -1.91 25.66 -3.07
N VAL A 142 -1.74 24.74 -4.01
CA VAL A 142 -1.36 25.10 -5.40
C VAL A 142 -2.48 25.88 -6.09
N GLY A 143 -3.75 25.64 -5.71
CA GLY A 143 -4.93 26.31 -6.27
C GLY A 143 -5.13 27.75 -5.83
N ASP A 144 -4.70 28.14 -4.61
CA ASP A 144 -4.93 29.50 -4.06
C ASP A 144 -3.74 30.45 -4.17
N GLY A 145 -2.75 30.14 -5.02
CA GLY A 145 -1.69 31.07 -5.41
C GLY A 145 -0.70 31.43 -4.29
N THR A 146 -0.73 30.77 -3.15
CA THR A 146 0.30 30.90 -2.12
C THR A 146 1.56 30.20 -2.56
N SER A 147 2.45 30.99 -3.15
CA SER A 147 3.78 30.59 -3.62
C SER A 147 4.63 30.13 -2.45
N GLY A 148 4.69 28.84 -2.23
CA GLY A 148 5.57 28.27 -1.23
C GLY A 148 5.92 26.84 -1.58
N MET A 149 7.13 26.63 -2.10
CA MET A 149 7.73 25.41 -2.58
C MET A 149 6.97 24.74 -3.75
N ASP A 150 7.65 24.59 -4.86
CA ASP A 150 7.27 23.71 -5.98
C ASP A 150 7.15 22.27 -5.46
N VAL A 151 6.01 21.94 -4.86
CA VAL A 151 5.72 20.56 -4.49
C VAL A 151 5.37 19.86 -5.80
N LYS A 152 6.30 19.03 -6.27
CA LYS A 152 6.13 18.22 -7.46
C LYS A 152 4.82 17.45 -7.32
N SER A 153 3.88 17.69 -8.23
CA SER A 153 2.63 16.92 -8.33
C SER A 153 3.02 15.43 -8.38
N GLY A 154 2.41 14.60 -7.54
CA GLY A 154 2.72 13.17 -7.46
C GLY A 154 3.59 12.72 -6.28
N ARG A 155 3.93 13.62 -5.35
CA ARG A 155 4.67 13.25 -4.14
C ARG A 155 3.83 12.47 -3.12
N PHE A 156 2.55 12.76 -3.05
CA PHE A 156 1.61 12.13 -2.13
C PHE A 156 0.43 11.55 -2.88
N THR A 157 -0.08 10.41 -2.39
CA THR A 157 -1.20 9.69 -3.00
C THR A 157 -2.43 9.67 -2.11
N LYS A 158 -3.58 9.58 -2.75
CA LYS A 158 -4.88 9.30 -2.15
C LYS A 158 -5.42 7.93 -2.52
N ASN A 159 -4.62 7.14 -3.25
CA ASN A 159 -4.98 5.82 -3.72
C ASN A 159 -4.14 4.75 -3.01
N PHE A 160 -4.80 3.83 -2.35
CA PHE A 160 -4.17 2.80 -1.54
C PHE A 160 -4.68 1.43 -1.93
N LEU A 161 -3.76 0.48 -2.05
CA LEU A 161 -4.05 -0.94 -2.15
C LEU A 161 -3.47 -1.64 -0.93
N ILE A 162 -4.32 -2.18 -0.06
CA ILE A 162 -3.91 -2.89 1.14
C ILE A 162 -4.16 -4.38 0.92
N VAL A 163 -3.10 -5.16 0.97
CA VAL A 163 -3.12 -6.58 0.63
C VAL A 163 -2.84 -7.43 1.86
N ALA A 164 -3.78 -8.31 2.20
CA ALA A 164 -3.65 -9.29 3.28
C ALA A 164 -3.15 -10.64 2.77
N PRO A 165 -2.33 -11.37 3.55
CA PRO A 165 -1.80 -12.68 3.14
C PRO A 165 -2.84 -13.80 3.19
N GLY A 166 -3.99 -13.60 3.83
CA GLY A 166 -5.02 -14.62 3.95
C GLY A 166 -6.31 -14.06 4.53
N LEU A 167 -7.34 -14.91 4.61
CA LEU A 167 -8.69 -14.52 5.00
C LEU A 167 -8.77 -13.98 6.44
N ILE A 168 -8.06 -14.59 7.39
CA ILE A 168 -8.08 -14.17 8.80
C ILE A 168 -7.50 -12.75 8.96
N VAL A 169 -6.41 -12.44 8.23
CA VAL A 169 -5.81 -11.11 8.26
C VAL A 169 -6.70 -10.13 7.50
N TYR A 170 -7.32 -10.57 6.42
CA TYR A 170 -8.28 -9.78 5.66
C TYR A 170 -9.49 -9.37 6.54
N ASP A 171 -10.07 -10.29 7.30
CA ASP A 171 -11.18 -9.98 8.22
C ASP A 171 -10.78 -8.96 9.29
N ARG A 172 -9.55 -9.03 9.79
CA ARG A 172 -9.02 -8.01 10.71
C ARG A 172 -8.86 -6.64 10.04
N LEU A 173 -8.46 -6.60 8.77
CA LEU A 173 -8.41 -5.34 8.00
C LEU A 173 -9.82 -4.78 7.80
N LEU A 174 -10.81 -5.64 7.52
CA LEU A 174 -12.20 -5.20 7.45
C LEU A 174 -12.68 -4.60 8.78
N ASP A 175 -12.36 -5.22 9.91
CA ASP A 175 -12.67 -4.66 11.23
C ASP A 175 -12.00 -3.31 11.46
N ALA A 176 -10.73 -3.19 11.06
CA ALA A 176 -9.94 -1.97 11.24
C ALA A 176 -10.43 -0.78 10.41
N PHE A 177 -10.95 -1.02 9.19
CA PHE A 177 -11.39 0.03 8.27
C PHE A 177 -12.91 0.19 8.20
N CYS A 178 -13.66 -0.90 8.14
CA CYS A 178 -15.11 -0.90 7.97
C CYS A 178 -15.88 -1.06 9.28
N GLY A 179 -15.16 -1.37 10.38
CA GLY A 179 -15.77 -1.66 11.68
C GLY A 179 -16.23 -3.11 11.83
N ARG A 180 -16.66 -3.45 13.04
CA ARG A 180 -17.01 -4.81 13.42
C ARG A 180 -18.40 -5.19 12.94
N MET A 181 -18.60 -6.47 12.62
CA MET A 181 -19.92 -7.01 12.34
C MET A 181 -20.84 -6.91 13.56
N GLN A 182 -22.03 -6.38 13.38
CA GLN A 182 -23.07 -6.39 14.40
C GLN A 182 -23.65 -7.79 14.53
N ARG A 183 -23.86 -8.27 15.77
CA ARG A 183 -24.32 -9.65 16.05
C ARG A 183 -25.68 -10.00 15.44
N ASP A 184 -26.55 -9.00 15.28
CA ASP A 184 -27.94 -9.17 14.86
C ASP A 184 -28.24 -8.60 13.48
N LYS A 185 -27.21 -8.10 12.76
CA LYS A 185 -27.32 -7.52 11.43
C LYS A 185 -26.15 -7.99 10.59
N GLU A 186 -26.38 -8.22 9.30
CA GLU A 186 -25.31 -8.49 8.32
C GLU A 186 -24.55 -7.22 7.90
N GLU A 187 -24.50 -6.22 8.77
CA GLU A 187 -23.89 -4.92 8.53
C GLU A 187 -22.74 -4.66 9.51
N ARG A 188 -21.72 -3.94 9.03
CA ARG A 188 -20.60 -3.49 9.87
C ARG A 188 -20.89 -2.14 10.48
N ASP A 189 -20.49 -1.97 11.72
CA ASP A 189 -20.60 -0.70 12.43
C ASP A 189 -19.32 0.10 12.27
N ILE A 190 -19.36 1.11 11.38
CA ILE A 190 -18.20 1.93 11.03
C ILE A 190 -17.62 2.67 12.24
N GLU A 191 -18.44 3.02 13.25
CA GLU A 191 -17.96 3.71 14.44
C GLU A 191 -17.07 2.82 15.32
N THR A 192 -17.04 1.51 15.05
CA THR A 192 -16.18 0.55 15.73
C THR A 192 -14.85 0.29 14.99
N ASN A 193 -14.56 1.00 13.91
CA ASN A 193 -13.28 0.89 13.23
C ASN A 193 -12.15 1.56 14.03
N ASP A 194 -10.91 1.26 13.66
CA ASP A 194 -9.74 1.75 14.40
C ASP A 194 -9.61 3.28 14.37
N PHE A 195 -10.04 3.95 13.31
CA PHE A 195 -9.96 5.40 13.19
C PHE A 195 -10.92 6.11 14.13
N TYR A 196 -12.14 5.60 14.28
CA TYR A 196 -13.10 6.14 15.25
C TYR A 196 -12.71 5.82 16.69
N LEU A 197 -12.33 4.56 16.96
CA LEU A 197 -11.98 4.13 18.32
C LEU A 197 -10.69 4.78 18.87
N ASN A 198 -9.77 5.14 18.00
CA ASN A 198 -8.48 5.72 18.38
C ASN A 198 -8.26 7.12 17.78
N GLN A 199 -9.33 7.85 17.49
CA GLN A 199 -9.27 9.18 16.88
C GLN A 199 -8.39 10.16 17.66
N GLU A 200 -8.33 10.02 18.99
CA GLU A 200 -7.50 10.86 19.84
C GLU A 200 -6.00 10.66 19.62
N VAL A 201 -5.61 9.50 19.09
CA VAL A 201 -4.22 9.18 18.79
C VAL A 201 -3.88 9.50 17.34
N PHE A 202 -4.79 9.19 16.42
CA PHE A 202 -4.50 9.27 14.99
C PHE A 202 -4.78 10.64 14.39
N ILE A 203 -5.87 11.33 14.81
CA ILE A 203 -6.47 12.39 14.01
C ILE A 203 -6.58 13.69 14.82
N PRO A 204 -5.85 14.76 14.43
CA PRO A 204 -6.07 16.09 14.97
C PRO A 204 -7.55 16.48 14.85
N VAL A 205 -8.07 17.19 15.85
CA VAL A 205 -9.52 17.43 16.00
C VAL A 205 -10.16 18.02 14.73
N HIS A 206 -9.50 18.98 14.10
CA HIS A 206 -10.04 19.65 12.91
C HIS A 206 -10.03 18.80 11.64
N TYR A 207 -9.21 17.71 11.57
CA TYR A 207 -9.23 16.76 10.45
C TYR A 207 -10.25 15.62 10.64
N ARG A 208 -10.85 15.45 11.81
CA ARG A 208 -11.70 14.27 12.11
C ARG A 208 -12.86 14.09 11.14
N GLN A 209 -13.62 15.16 10.89
CA GLN A 209 -14.76 15.10 9.98
C GLN A 209 -14.34 14.73 8.57
N GLU A 210 -13.24 15.32 8.11
CA GLU A 210 -12.66 15.03 6.80
C GLU A 210 -12.23 13.56 6.69
N VAL A 211 -11.43 13.09 7.64
CA VAL A 211 -10.92 11.72 7.66
C VAL A 211 -12.05 10.70 7.73
N PHE A 212 -13.05 10.91 8.59
CA PHE A 212 -14.19 10.00 8.68
C PHE A 212 -14.97 9.93 7.37
N SER A 213 -15.20 11.07 6.73
CA SER A 213 -15.83 11.10 5.40
C SER A 213 -15.01 10.37 4.34
N LEU A 214 -13.68 10.54 4.36
CA LEU A 214 -12.78 9.87 3.41
C LEU A 214 -12.76 8.35 3.62
N ILE A 215 -12.68 7.88 4.86
CA ILE A 215 -12.72 6.44 5.17
C ILE A 215 -14.07 5.86 4.75
N GLN A 216 -15.17 6.52 5.07
CA GLN A 216 -16.52 6.03 4.75
C GLN A 216 -16.77 5.92 3.25
N ASN A 217 -16.29 6.89 2.47
CA ASN A 217 -16.62 6.98 1.05
C ASN A 217 -15.61 6.30 0.12
N ASN A 218 -14.36 6.07 0.56
CA ASN A 218 -13.28 5.62 -0.30
C ASN A 218 -12.82 4.18 -0.04
N VAL A 219 -13.29 3.55 1.04
CA VAL A 219 -12.98 2.13 1.28
C VAL A 219 -13.78 1.25 0.32
N VAL A 220 -13.06 0.38 -0.37
CA VAL A 220 -13.61 -0.62 -1.27
C VAL A 220 -13.08 -1.98 -0.88
N THR A 221 -13.97 -2.91 -0.62
CA THR A 221 -13.63 -4.29 -0.30
C THR A 221 -13.59 -5.16 -1.55
N LYS A 222 -12.94 -6.32 -1.48
CA LYS A 222 -12.91 -7.27 -2.59
C LYS A 222 -14.31 -7.72 -3.03
N ASP A 223 -15.28 -7.74 -2.11
CA ASP A 223 -16.64 -8.19 -2.39
C ASP A 223 -17.47 -7.12 -3.12
N GLU A 224 -17.14 -5.85 -2.91
CA GLU A 224 -17.72 -4.72 -3.67
C GLU A 224 -17.10 -4.56 -5.07
N GLY A 225 -15.90 -5.09 -5.29
CA GLY A 225 -15.16 -5.02 -6.55
C GLY A 225 -14.40 -3.69 -6.72
N ILE A 226 -13.07 -3.80 -6.81
CA ILE A 226 -12.18 -2.64 -7.03
C ILE A 226 -12.45 -2.06 -8.43
N GLY A 227 -12.67 -0.74 -8.51
CA GLY A 227 -13.02 -0.05 -9.74
C GLY A 227 -14.49 -0.12 -10.13
N ARG A 228 -15.34 -0.84 -9.38
CA ARG A 228 -16.80 -0.89 -9.59
C ARG A 228 -17.55 0.06 -8.69
N LYS A 229 -17.19 0.07 -7.40
CA LYS A 229 -17.75 1.02 -6.46
C LYS A 229 -17.22 2.41 -6.79
N THR A 230 -18.12 3.34 -7.01
CA THR A 230 -17.75 4.74 -7.15
C THR A 230 -17.21 5.25 -5.81
N THR A 231 -15.97 5.68 -5.81
CA THR A 231 -15.34 6.32 -4.67
C THR A 231 -15.39 7.84 -4.83
N GLY A 232 -15.22 8.54 -3.72
CA GLY A 232 -15.06 9.99 -3.74
C GLY A 232 -13.68 10.41 -4.26
N ASP A 233 -13.02 11.31 -3.53
CA ASP A 233 -11.67 11.76 -3.89
C ASP A 233 -10.60 10.83 -3.31
N GLY A 234 -10.35 9.70 -3.97
CA GLY A 234 -9.35 8.70 -3.61
C GLY A 234 -9.89 7.27 -3.54
N LEU A 235 -9.03 6.32 -3.22
CA LEU A 235 -9.34 4.90 -3.12
C LEU A 235 -8.60 4.26 -1.93
N ILE A 236 -9.29 3.46 -1.14
CA ILE A 236 -8.69 2.57 -0.14
C ILE A 236 -9.18 1.15 -0.46
N ALA A 237 -8.46 0.45 -1.32
CA ALA A 237 -8.82 -0.90 -1.72
C ALA A 237 -8.28 -1.93 -0.73
N LEU A 238 -9.17 -2.72 -0.14
CA LEU A 238 -8.83 -3.82 0.77
C LEU A 238 -9.00 -5.14 0.03
N THR A 239 -7.92 -5.90 -0.08
CA THR A 239 -7.93 -7.19 -0.78
C THR A 239 -7.04 -8.21 -0.09
N ASN A 240 -7.07 -9.43 -0.59
CA ASN A 240 -6.11 -10.46 -0.23
C ASN A 240 -5.29 -10.88 -1.47
N TRP A 241 -4.23 -11.64 -1.27
CA TRP A 241 -3.31 -12.06 -2.32
C TRP A 241 -3.97 -12.84 -3.47
N HIS A 242 -5.16 -13.42 -3.26
CA HIS A 242 -5.92 -14.10 -4.31
C HIS A 242 -6.33 -13.17 -5.48
N LEU A 243 -6.25 -11.85 -5.32
CA LEU A 243 -6.40 -10.92 -6.43
C LEU A 243 -5.37 -11.21 -7.54
N PHE A 244 -4.18 -11.66 -7.15
CA PHE A 244 -3.04 -11.92 -8.04
C PHE A 244 -2.96 -13.40 -8.49
N GLU A 245 -3.73 -14.31 -7.88
CA GLU A 245 -3.82 -15.71 -8.29
C GLU A 245 -4.52 -15.83 -9.64
N ASN A 246 -3.94 -16.60 -10.55
CA ASN A 246 -4.50 -16.85 -11.89
C ASN A 246 -4.44 -15.69 -12.89
N GLN A 247 -3.35 -14.94 -12.91
CA GLN A 247 -2.96 -14.24 -14.13
C GLN A 247 -2.29 -15.21 -15.12
N GLY A 248 -2.93 -16.34 -15.40
CA GLY A 248 -2.77 -16.97 -16.70
C GLY A 248 -3.37 -15.96 -17.69
N ILE A 249 -2.54 -15.10 -18.23
CA ILE A 249 -2.86 -14.25 -19.36
C ILE A 249 -3.14 -15.20 -20.51
N THR A 250 -4.39 -15.58 -20.66
CA THR A 250 -4.90 -15.93 -21.98
C THR A 250 -5.09 -14.58 -22.66
N PRO A 251 -4.24 -14.23 -23.64
CA PRO A 251 -4.43 -12.98 -24.37
C PRO A 251 -5.88 -12.98 -24.90
N ALA A 252 -6.55 -11.84 -24.75
CA ALA A 252 -7.81 -11.64 -25.44
C ALA A 252 -7.60 -12.01 -26.92
N PRO A 253 -8.51 -12.77 -27.55
CA PRO A 253 -8.32 -13.20 -28.92
C PRO A 253 -8.17 -11.98 -29.81
N SER A 254 -6.97 -11.82 -30.38
CA SER A 254 -6.70 -10.78 -31.35
C SER A 254 -7.67 -10.93 -32.52
N PRO A 255 -8.23 -9.83 -33.07
CA PRO A 255 -9.16 -9.91 -34.19
C PRO A 255 -8.53 -10.40 -35.51
N THR A 256 -7.24 -10.69 -35.53
CA THR A 256 -6.52 -11.21 -36.70
C THR A 256 -6.18 -12.69 -36.48
N GLY A 257 -6.92 -13.53 -37.20
CA GLY A 257 -6.95 -14.97 -37.14
C GLY A 257 -5.65 -15.71 -37.46
N GLU A 258 -4.68 -15.72 -36.55
CA GLU A 258 -3.56 -16.66 -36.57
C GLU A 258 -3.80 -17.75 -35.49
N ARG A 259 -3.98 -18.95 -35.97
CA ARG A 259 -4.27 -20.15 -35.19
C ARG A 259 -3.02 -20.61 -34.46
N SER A 260 -2.96 -20.40 -33.17
CA SER A 260 -2.19 -21.27 -32.28
C SER A 260 -3.17 -21.92 -31.30
N GLY A 261 -3.59 -23.15 -31.59
CA GLY A 261 -4.21 -24.10 -30.67
C GLY A 261 -5.39 -23.63 -29.80
N GLN A 262 -6.13 -22.60 -30.18
CA GLN A 262 -7.20 -21.99 -29.37
C GLN A 262 -8.58 -22.30 -29.99
N PHE A 263 -9.47 -22.71 -29.09
CA PHE A 263 -10.90 -22.92 -29.44
C PHE A 263 -11.52 -21.64 -30.00
N SER A 264 -12.43 -21.78 -30.95
CA SER A 264 -13.23 -20.65 -31.47
C SER A 264 -14.11 -20.07 -30.34
N VAL A 265 -14.45 -18.79 -30.43
CA VAL A 265 -15.37 -18.14 -29.47
C VAL A 265 -16.68 -18.93 -29.24
N PRO A 266 -17.31 -19.53 -30.25
CA PRO A 266 -18.46 -20.43 -30.05
C PRO A 266 -18.11 -21.68 -29.24
N GLU A 267 -16.98 -22.33 -29.50
CA GLU A 267 -16.53 -23.53 -28.76
C GLU A 267 -16.17 -23.20 -27.31
N MET A 268 -15.63 -22.00 -27.09
CA MET A 268 -15.34 -21.49 -25.73
C MET A 268 -16.64 -21.20 -24.97
N ILE A 269 -17.64 -20.61 -25.63
CA ILE A 269 -18.98 -20.38 -25.08
C ILE A 269 -19.68 -21.71 -24.79
N GLU A 270 -19.54 -22.70 -25.65
CA GLU A 270 -20.15 -24.01 -25.46
C GLU A 270 -19.50 -24.84 -24.37
N GLN A 271 -18.16 -24.68 -24.14
CA GLN A 271 -17.45 -25.28 -23.01
C GLN A 271 -17.70 -24.55 -21.69
N LEU A 272 -17.84 -23.23 -21.74
CA LEU A 272 -17.99 -22.40 -20.53
C LEU A 272 -19.46 -22.25 -20.10
N LEU A 273 -20.39 -22.47 -21.00
CA LEU A 273 -21.82 -22.48 -20.75
C LEU A 273 -22.46 -23.81 -21.18
N PRO A 274 -22.18 -24.93 -20.52
CA PRO A 274 -22.94 -26.12 -20.75
C PRO A 274 -24.35 -25.91 -20.21
N ILE A 275 -25.24 -25.34 -21.02
CA ILE A 275 -26.69 -25.28 -20.75
C ILE A 275 -27.22 -26.70 -20.85
N ARG A 276 -26.97 -27.50 -19.84
CA ARG A 276 -27.67 -28.78 -19.67
C ARG A 276 -28.82 -28.55 -18.71
N PRO A 277 -30.06 -28.81 -19.11
CA PRO A 277 -31.21 -28.74 -18.22
C PRO A 277 -30.94 -29.59 -16.97
N GLY A 278 -31.01 -29.00 -15.79
CA GLY A 278 -30.95 -29.71 -14.52
C GLY A 278 -29.64 -29.61 -13.69
N LYS A 279 -28.57 -28.90 -14.15
CA LYS A 279 -27.45 -28.55 -13.29
C LYS A 279 -27.42 -27.05 -13.04
N ALA A 280 -27.23 -26.69 -11.78
CA ALA A 280 -27.22 -25.30 -11.30
C ALA A 280 -26.18 -24.46 -12.05
N ALA A 281 -26.60 -23.73 -13.06
CA ALA A 281 -25.80 -22.86 -13.90
C ALA A 281 -25.21 -21.64 -13.15
N GLY A 282 -25.60 -21.42 -11.89
CA GLY A 282 -25.19 -20.26 -11.10
C GLY A 282 -23.70 -20.23 -10.71
N ASN A 283 -23.07 -21.39 -10.51
CA ASN A 283 -21.68 -21.42 -10.06
C ASN A 283 -20.67 -21.13 -11.17
N ASP A 284 -20.97 -21.52 -12.42
CA ASP A 284 -20.04 -21.35 -13.53
C ASP A 284 -20.07 -19.92 -14.08
N LEU A 285 -21.23 -19.29 -14.11
CA LEU A 285 -21.37 -17.86 -14.41
C LEU A 285 -20.70 -16.99 -13.35
N GLY A 286 -20.84 -17.35 -12.08
CA GLY A 286 -20.15 -16.68 -10.98
C GLY A 286 -18.62 -16.80 -11.05
N MET A 287 -18.09 -17.94 -11.54
CA MET A 287 -16.63 -18.11 -11.73
C MET A 287 -16.12 -17.33 -12.95
N LEU A 288 -16.87 -17.31 -14.05
CA LEU A 288 -16.56 -16.49 -15.23
C LEU A 288 -16.57 -15.01 -14.91
N ASP A 289 -17.59 -14.56 -14.23
CA ASP A 289 -17.73 -13.17 -13.79
C ASP A 289 -16.57 -12.78 -12.89
N ARG A 290 -16.19 -13.62 -11.91
CA ARG A 290 -15.05 -13.40 -11.05
C ARG A 290 -13.70 -13.36 -11.79
N ARG A 291 -13.49 -14.17 -12.82
CA ARG A 291 -12.24 -14.15 -13.62
C ARG A 291 -12.14 -12.89 -14.47
N TYR A 292 -13.24 -12.54 -15.13
CA TYR A 292 -13.31 -11.30 -15.94
C TYR A 292 -13.11 -10.06 -15.07
N LEU A 293 -13.69 -10.06 -13.88
CA LEU A 293 -13.59 -9.00 -12.90
C LEU A 293 -12.16 -8.77 -12.38
N ARG A 294 -11.42 -9.85 -12.11
CA ARG A 294 -10.04 -9.75 -11.58
C ARG A 294 -9.10 -9.08 -12.58
N GLY A 295 -9.24 -9.35 -13.88
CA GLY A 295 -8.49 -8.65 -14.92
C GLY A 295 -8.79 -7.14 -14.93
N SER A 296 -10.07 -6.77 -14.82
CA SER A 296 -10.49 -5.37 -14.80
C SER A 296 -10.07 -4.61 -13.54
N GLU A 297 -10.01 -5.27 -12.40
CA GLU A 297 -9.54 -4.67 -11.14
C GLU A 297 -8.05 -4.28 -11.20
N LEU A 298 -7.20 -5.15 -11.75
CA LEU A 298 -5.78 -4.86 -11.93
C LEU A 298 -5.55 -3.79 -13.00
N GLU A 299 -6.32 -3.82 -14.09
CA GLU A 299 -6.27 -2.77 -15.11
C GLU A 299 -6.67 -1.40 -14.53
N TYR A 300 -7.70 -1.39 -13.69
CA TYR A 300 -8.12 -0.17 -12.99
C TYR A 300 -7.02 0.35 -12.08
N LEU A 301 -6.42 -0.51 -11.22
CA LEU A 301 -5.33 -0.12 -10.33
C LEU A 301 -4.10 0.37 -11.09
N ALA A 302 -3.76 -0.30 -12.19
CA ALA A 302 -2.64 0.09 -13.05
C ALA A 302 -2.92 1.40 -13.81
N GLY A 303 -4.18 1.74 -14.06
CA GLY A 303 -4.61 2.99 -14.69
C GLY A 303 -4.65 4.21 -13.77
N LEU A 304 -4.49 4.04 -12.44
CA LEU A 304 -4.42 5.18 -11.52
C LEU A 304 -3.10 5.95 -11.72
N ASP A 305 -3.10 7.26 -11.60
CA ASP A 305 -1.88 8.10 -11.76
C ASP A 305 -0.81 7.77 -10.71
N ASP A 306 -1.25 7.54 -9.48
CA ASP A 306 -0.41 7.19 -8.33
C ASP A 306 -1.12 6.14 -7.46
N ILE A 307 -0.35 5.32 -6.75
CA ILE A 307 -0.88 4.33 -5.82
C ILE A 307 0.18 3.95 -4.79
N MET A 308 -0.22 3.85 -3.52
CA MET A 308 0.58 3.26 -2.46
C MET A 308 0.10 1.84 -2.18
N VAL A 309 0.98 0.87 -2.37
CA VAL A 309 0.69 -0.53 -2.05
C VAL A 309 1.24 -0.87 -0.67
N ILE A 310 0.37 -1.35 0.21
CA ILE A 310 0.72 -1.77 1.57
C ILE A 310 0.48 -3.26 1.68
N ASN A 311 1.55 -4.01 1.94
CA ASN A 311 1.48 -5.44 2.17
C ASN A 311 1.58 -5.72 3.66
N ASP A 312 0.50 -6.20 4.26
CA ASP A 312 0.56 -6.76 5.61
C ASP A 312 1.19 -8.16 5.55
N GLU A 313 2.05 -8.48 6.51
CA GLU A 313 2.82 -9.73 6.54
C GLU A 313 3.65 -9.99 5.24
N ALA A 314 4.37 -8.98 4.79
CA ALA A 314 5.14 -8.99 3.53
C ALA A 314 6.16 -10.15 3.39
N HIS A 315 6.45 -10.91 4.45
CA HIS A 315 7.33 -12.08 4.38
C HIS A 315 6.75 -13.23 3.54
N HIS A 316 5.47 -13.18 3.20
CA HIS A 316 4.84 -14.12 2.26
C HIS A 316 5.12 -13.79 0.78
N ILE A 317 5.74 -12.63 0.49
CA ILE A 317 6.07 -12.20 -0.89
C ILE A 317 7.43 -12.75 -1.35
N HIS A 318 8.13 -13.48 -0.50
CA HIS A 318 9.48 -13.95 -0.82
C HIS A 318 9.49 -15.00 -1.93
N GLU A 319 10.50 -14.85 -2.80
CA GLU A 319 10.85 -15.81 -3.85
C GLU A 319 10.96 -17.22 -3.26
N LEU A 320 10.22 -18.17 -3.80
CA LEU A 320 10.34 -19.57 -3.43
C LEU A 320 11.48 -20.20 -4.25
N LYS A 321 12.50 -20.75 -3.59
CA LYS A 321 13.47 -21.62 -4.25
C LYS A 321 12.84 -22.97 -4.51
N ARG A 322 12.44 -23.24 -5.75
CA ARG A 322 12.03 -24.56 -6.21
C ARG A 322 13.10 -25.10 -7.15
N ASN A 323 13.61 -26.31 -6.89
CA ASN A 323 14.62 -27.01 -7.72
C ASN A 323 15.90 -26.21 -8.03
N GLY A 324 16.26 -25.24 -7.18
CA GLY A 324 17.46 -24.40 -7.38
C GLY A 324 17.22 -23.13 -8.22
N GLU A 325 16.05 -22.95 -8.80
CA GLU A 325 15.63 -21.74 -9.49
C GLU A 325 14.75 -20.87 -8.58
N ILE A 326 14.88 -19.57 -8.74
CA ILE A 326 14.08 -18.58 -8.00
C ILE A 326 12.81 -18.33 -8.80
N GLU A 327 11.68 -18.86 -8.31
CA GLU A 327 10.37 -18.55 -8.87
C GLU A 327 9.80 -17.29 -8.21
N GLU A 328 9.41 -16.31 -9.02
CA GLU A 328 8.61 -15.18 -8.53
C GLU A 328 7.22 -15.66 -8.11
N VAL A 329 6.83 -15.32 -6.89
CA VAL A 329 5.49 -15.60 -6.40
C VAL A 329 4.47 -14.78 -7.21
N GLU A 330 3.31 -15.34 -7.49
CA GLU A 330 2.22 -14.68 -8.26
C GLU A 330 1.89 -13.28 -7.76
N TRP A 331 2.02 -13.04 -6.47
CA TRP A 331 1.87 -11.73 -5.87
C TRP A 331 2.90 -10.71 -6.39
N GLN A 332 4.20 -11.09 -6.43
CA GLN A 332 5.24 -10.20 -6.95
C GLN A 332 5.02 -9.89 -8.43
N LYS A 333 4.56 -10.86 -9.21
CA LYS A 333 4.21 -10.65 -10.62
C LYS A 333 3.08 -9.63 -10.78
N GLY A 334 2.04 -9.70 -9.94
CA GLY A 334 0.94 -8.73 -9.95
C GLY A 334 1.40 -7.32 -9.59
N LEU A 335 2.27 -7.19 -8.58
CA LEU A 335 2.86 -5.89 -8.22
C LEU A 335 3.77 -5.34 -9.33
N ASN A 336 4.56 -6.19 -9.96
CA ASN A 336 5.41 -5.79 -11.08
C ASN A 336 4.56 -5.32 -12.27
N ALA A 337 3.45 -5.98 -12.58
CA ALA A 337 2.55 -5.57 -13.65
C ALA A 337 1.90 -4.19 -13.41
N ILE A 338 1.57 -3.88 -12.14
CA ILE A 338 1.10 -2.54 -11.76
C ILE A 338 2.25 -1.51 -11.91
N ALA A 339 3.47 -1.89 -11.52
CA ALA A 339 4.64 -1.03 -11.57
C ALA A 339 5.11 -0.73 -13.01
N GLU A 340 5.08 -1.72 -13.89
CA GLU A 340 5.49 -1.59 -15.30
C GLU A 340 4.63 -0.57 -16.05
N LYS A 341 3.31 -0.60 -15.85
CA LYS A 341 2.39 0.38 -16.46
C LYS A 341 2.58 1.81 -15.93
N LYS A 342 3.28 1.97 -14.80
CA LYS A 342 3.54 3.29 -14.19
C LYS A 342 4.90 3.87 -14.52
N GLY A 343 5.79 3.08 -15.11
CA GLY A 343 7.12 3.49 -15.55
C GLY A 343 7.19 4.03 -16.98
N GLU A 344 6.07 4.00 -17.70
CA GLU A 344 5.88 4.63 -19.00
C GLU A 344 5.26 6.03 -18.84
#